data_7f88a4b69866141d25ee5bc241dd08b9
#
_entry.id   7f88a4b69866141d25ee5bc241dd08b9
#
_cell.length_a   1.000
_cell.length_b   1.000
_cell.length_c   1.000
_cell.angle_alpha   90.00
_cell.angle_beta   90.00
_cell.angle_gamma   90.00
#
_symmetry.space_group_name_H-M   'P 1'
#
loop_
_entity.id
_entity.type
_entity.pdbx_description
1 polymer ?
#
loop_
_entity_poly.entity_id
_entity_poly.type
_entity_poly.pdbx_seq_one_letter_code
_entity_poly.pdbx_strand_id
1 'polypeptide(L)'
;SGSVGLGKQILAKEISSKLLINKNSNQEDVSLIESNNHPDYFYLNNDKVLIHHITFRKNKWDEEKGQRNVNDFLSMTPSVAKNKVAVIANAQTMNDESQNALLKSLEEPSQNTYIIIITDRHKSLLNTIYSRCQVINVNPLNNADLNEWLISKGISDVNVTDFPSFMS
;
A
#
# COMPACT_ATOMS: atom_id res chain seq x y z
N SER A 1 -6.01 -2.22 -8.04
CA SER A 1 -6.80 -1.11 -8.58
C SER A 1 -8.29 -1.35 -8.29
N GLY A 2 -9.11 -0.30 -8.31
CA GLY A 2 -10.56 -0.39 -8.05
C GLY A 2 -11.10 0.96 -7.58
N SER A 3 -12.43 1.13 -7.52
CA SER A 3 -13.09 2.38 -7.10
C SER A 3 -12.72 2.80 -5.67
N VAL A 4 -12.97 4.07 -5.33
CA VAL A 4 -12.79 4.60 -3.95
C VAL A 4 -13.69 3.82 -2.97
N GLY A 5 -13.23 3.63 -1.74
CA GLY A 5 -14.05 3.02 -0.68
C GLY A 5 -14.09 1.49 -0.64
N LEU A 6 -13.48 0.77 -1.59
CA LEU A 6 -13.48 -0.70 -1.63
C LEU A 6 -12.55 -1.40 -0.61
N GLY A 7 -12.08 -0.72 0.41
CA GLY A 7 -11.22 -1.34 1.42
C GLY A 7 -9.83 -1.76 0.95
N LYS A 8 -9.34 -1.24 -0.19
CA LYS A 8 -8.00 -1.59 -0.74
C LYS A 8 -6.87 -1.37 0.24
N GLN A 9 -6.95 -0.33 1.07
CA GLN A 9 -5.95 -0.05 2.11
C GLN A 9 -5.98 -1.10 3.21
N ILE A 10 -7.17 -1.57 3.60
CA ILE A 10 -7.35 -2.66 4.58
C ILE A 10 -6.75 -3.95 4.02
N LEU A 11 -7.09 -4.29 2.78
CA LEU A 11 -6.55 -5.45 2.09
C LEU A 11 -5.01 -5.40 1.99
N ALA A 12 -4.46 -4.24 1.62
CA ALA A 12 -3.01 -4.06 1.54
C ALA A 12 -2.35 -4.25 2.91
N LYS A 13 -2.97 -3.75 3.99
CA LYS A 13 -2.48 -3.91 5.36
C LYS A 13 -2.52 -5.39 5.80
N GLU A 14 -3.59 -6.11 5.49
CA GLU A 14 -3.68 -7.55 5.78
C GLU A 14 -2.63 -8.36 5.01
N ILE A 15 -2.43 -8.07 3.73
CA ILE A 15 -1.36 -8.71 2.93
C ILE A 15 0.01 -8.39 3.54
N SER A 16 0.26 -7.14 3.91
CA SER A 16 1.52 -6.72 4.52
C SER A 16 1.77 -7.45 5.83
N SER A 17 0.77 -7.57 6.68
CA SER A 17 0.85 -8.33 7.94
C SER A 17 1.21 -9.80 7.69
N LYS A 18 0.57 -10.45 6.72
CA LYS A 18 0.89 -11.85 6.36
C LYS A 18 2.29 -12.04 5.79
N LEU A 19 2.84 -11.02 5.12
CA LEU A 19 4.20 -11.07 4.58
C LEU A 19 5.27 -10.82 5.64
N LEU A 20 4.97 -9.97 6.62
CA LEU A 20 5.90 -9.57 7.69
C LEU A 20 5.88 -10.52 8.88
N ILE A 21 4.68 -10.97 9.29
CA ILE A 21 4.50 -11.87 10.44
C ILE A 21 4.90 -13.30 10.05
N ASN A 22 5.68 -13.92 10.88
CA ASN A 22 6.07 -15.33 10.80
C ASN A 22 5.77 -16.06 12.13
N LYS A 23 6.10 -17.35 12.21
CA LYS A 23 5.82 -18.17 13.41
C LYS A 23 6.54 -17.66 14.67
N ASN A 24 7.57 -16.84 14.53
CA ASN A 24 8.37 -16.28 15.63
C ASN A 24 8.01 -14.84 15.96
N SER A 25 7.07 -14.23 15.21
CA SER A 25 6.59 -12.87 15.46
C SER A 25 5.73 -12.83 16.72
N ASN A 26 5.91 -11.81 17.51
CA ASN A 26 5.19 -11.60 18.76
C ASN A 26 4.00 -10.62 18.55
N GLN A 27 3.25 -10.38 19.62
CA GLN A 27 2.11 -9.45 19.58
C GLN A 27 2.53 -7.98 19.40
N GLU A 28 3.78 -7.66 19.74
CA GLU A 28 4.38 -6.35 19.53
C GLU A 28 4.59 -6.07 18.04
N ASP A 29 5.06 -7.06 17.25
CA ASP A 29 5.22 -6.90 15.81
C ASP A 29 3.88 -6.56 15.13
N VAL A 30 2.78 -7.20 15.55
CA VAL A 30 1.44 -6.90 15.05
C VAL A 30 1.05 -5.46 15.37
N SER A 31 1.24 -5.02 16.62
CA SER A 31 0.96 -3.66 17.06
C SER A 31 1.78 -2.62 16.30
N LEU A 32 3.06 -2.90 16.01
CA LEU A 32 3.93 -2.03 15.22
C LEU A 32 3.46 -1.90 13.76
N ILE A 33 2.96 -2.99 13.16
CA ILE A 33 2.38 -2.93 11.81
C ILE A 33 1.08 -2.12 11.83
N GLU A 34 0.23 -2.33 12.83
CA GLU A 34 -1.04 -1.61 12.98
C GLU A 34 -0.83 -0.09 13.13
N SER A 35 0.19 0.30 13.88
CA SER A 35 0.57 1.71 14.08
C SER A 35 1.47 2.28 12.98
N ASN A 36 1.80 1.51 11.93
CA ASN A 36 2.73 1.86 10.84
C ASN A 36 4.17 2.16 11.32
N ASN A 37 4.59 1.58 12.45
CA ASN A 37 5.90 1.81 13.08
C ASN A 37 6.86 0.60 12.95
N HIS A 38 6.45 -0.48 12.30
CA HIS A 38 7.31 -1.63 12.11
C HIS A 38 8.51 -1.27 11.20
N PRO A 39 9.78 -1.62 11.56
CA PRO A 39 10.97 -1.20 10.82
C PRO A 39 10.99 -1.67 9.36
N ASP A 40 10.44 -2.85 9.06
CA ASP A 40 10.36 -3.42 7.72
C ASP A 40 9.00 -3.15 7.02
N TYR A 41 8.23 -2.20 7.54
CA TYR A 41 6.97 -1.73 6.96
C TYR A 41 7.04 -0.24 6.67
N PHE A 42 6.68 0.15 5.45
CA PHE A 42 6.57 1.54 5.06
C PHE A 42 5.20 1.79 4.44
N TYR A 43 4.43 2.68 5.05
CA TYR A 43 3.09 3.02 4.57
C TYR A 43 3.03 4.49 4.20
N LEU A 44 3.04 4.77 2.90
CA LEU A 44 2.85 6.10 2.35
C LEU A 44 1.38 6.32 2.04
N ASN A 45 0.71 7.18 2.81
CA ASN A 45 -0.70 7.51 2.65
C ASN A 45 -0.90 9.03 2.72
N ASN A 46 -0.40 9.73 1.72
CA ASN A 46 -0.58 11.16 1.56
C ASN A 46 -1.70 11.43 0.55
N ASP A 47 -2.49 12.49 0.73
CA ASP A 47 -3.51 12.90 -0.23
C ASP A 47 -2.92 13.16 -1.61
N LYS A 48 -1.68 13.65 -1.64
CA LYS A 48 -0.89 13.82 -2.86
C LYS A 48 0.51 13.24 -2.67
N VAL A 49 0.86 12.29 -3.53
CA VAL A 49 2.18 11.66 -3.53
C VAL A 49 3.12 12.49 -4.42
N LEU A 50 4.09 13.14 -3.78
CA LEU A 50 5.08 14.01 -4.41
C LEU A 50 6.42 13.28 -4.58
N ILE A 51 7.31 13.85 -5.41
CA ILE A 51 8.62 13.26 -5.73
C ILE A 51 9.49 13.00 -4.49
N HIS A 52 9.48 13.90 -3.50
CA HIS A 52 10.26 13.73 -2.27
C HIS A 52 9.76 12.60 -1.36
N HIS A 53 8.51 12.16 -1.52
CA HIS A 53 8.01 10.95 -0.85
C HIS A 53 8.60 9.66 -1.48
N ILE A 54 9.00 9.74 -2.76
CA ILE A 54 9.55 8.61 -3.51
C ILE A 54 11.07 8.59 -3.43
N THR A 55 11.72 9.74 -3.65
CA THR A 55 13.18 9.85 -3.68
C THR A 55 13.66 11.25 -3.31
N PHE A 56 14.89 11.36 -2.82
CA PHE A 56 15.51 12.66 -2.61
C PHE A 56 15.85 13.36 -3.92
N ARG A 57 15.66 14.69 -3.93
CA ARG A 57 16.12 15.56 -5.00
C ARG A 57 17.48 16.16 -4.62
N LYS A 58 18.50 15.94 -5.45
CA LYS A 58 19.86 16.42 -5.19
C LYS A 58 19.95 17.93 -4.93
N ASN A 59 19.13 18.72 -5.62
CA ASN A 59 19.06 20.17 -5.48
C ASN A 59 18.22 20.67 -4.30
N LYS A 60 17.60 19.76 -3.54
CA LYS A 60 16.74 20.02 -2.40
C LYS A 60 17.20 19.29 -1.13
N TRP A 61 18.46 18.86 -1.11
CA TRP A 61 19.00 18.03 -0.03
C TRP A 61 18.77 18.64 1.37
N ASP A 62 19.01 19.93 1.53
CA ASP A 62 18.86 20.58 2.83
C ASP A 62 17.40 20.68 3.30
N GLU A 63 16.45 20.74 2.35
CA GLU A 63 15.02 20.79 2.65
C GLU A 63 14.44 19.39 2.96
N GLU A 64 14.99 18.35 2.35
CA GLU A 64 14.47 16.97 2.39
C GLU A 64 15.29 16.03 3.29
N LYS A 65 16.39 16.53 3.85
CA LYS A 65 17.29 15.77 4.73
C LYS A 65 16.55 15.23 5.95
N GLY A 66 16.69 13.92 6.16
CA GLY A 66 16.06 13.22 7.27
C GLY A 66 14.60 12.81 7.02
N GLN A 67 14.01 13.15 5.88
CA GLN A 67 12.71 12.63 5.49
C GLN A 67 12.85 11.21 4.96
N ARG A 68 12.04 10.30 5.49
CA ARG A 68 12.00 8.92 5.01
C ARG A 68 11.24 8.87 3.69
N ASN A 69 11.84 8.33 2.64
CA ASN A 69 11.19 8.14 1.34
C ASN A 69 11.17 6.67 0.91
N VAL A 70 10.37 6.37 -0.12
CA VAL A 70 10.14 5.00 -0.58
C VAL A 70 11.43 4.35 -1.06
N ASN A 71 12.22 5.02 -1.92
CA ASN A 71 13.41 4.43 -2.50
C ASN A 71 14.51 4.15 -1.47
N ASP A 72 14.70 5.03 -0.49
CA ASP A 72 15.63 4.78 0.60
C ASP A 72 15.21 3.57 1.42
N PHE A 73 13.90 3.49 1.76
CA PHE A 73 13.37 2.34 2.44
C PHE A 73 13.61 1.06 1.63
N LEU A 74 13.32 1.06 0.32
CA LEU A 74 13.46 -0.12 -0.53
C LEU A 74 14.92 -0.53 -0.77
N SER A 75 15.88 0.40 -0.66
CA SER A 75 17.31 0.11 -0.83
C SER A 75 17.93 -0.66 0.34
N MET A 76 17.30 -0.61 1.51
CA MET A 76 17.78 -1.31 2.70
C MET A 76 17.32 -2.78 2.69
N THR A 77 18.08 -3.66 3.33
CA THR A 77 17.66 -5.04 3.61
C THR A 77 16.66 -5.09 4.76
N PRO A 78 15.79 -6.13 4.86
CA PRO A 78 14.95 -6.34 6.04
C PRO A 78 15.78 -6.37 7.33
N SER A 79 15.26 -5.74 8.39
CA SER A 79 15.97 -5.60 9.68
C SER A 79 15.55 -6.64 10.71
N VAL A 80 14.26 -6.91 10.83
CA VAL A 80 13.66 -7.76 11.88
C VAL A 80 12.85 -8.88 11.24
N ALA A 81 11.99 -8.57 10.28
CA ALA A 81 11.18 -9.56 9.58
C ALA A 81 12.00 -10.27 8.49
N LYS A 82 11.49 -11.43 8.01
CA LYS A 82 12.03 -12.09 6.83
C LYS A 82 11.87 -11.26 5.56
N ASN A 83 10.78 -10.54 5.48
CA ASN A 83 10.39 -9.75 4.32
C ASN A 83 10.27 -8.26 4.70
N LYS A 84 10.27 -7.41 3.68
CA LYS A 84 10.05 -5.97 3.76
C LYS A 84 8.88 -5.60 2.84
N VAL A 85 8.03 -4.70 3.31
CA VAL A 85 6.83 -4.29 2.55
C VAL A 85 6.71 -2.77 2.52
N ALA A 86 6.62 -2.21 1.31
CA ALA A 86 6.26 -0.82 1.08
C ALA A 86 4.85 -0.74 0.47
N VAL A 87 3.99 0.06 1.06
CA VAL A 87 2.65 0.35 0.52
C VAL A 87 2.59 1.82 0.11
N ILE A 88 2.23 2.07 -1.12
CA ILE A 88 2.02 3.41 -1.67
C ILE A 88 0.53 3.55 -1.97
N ALA A 89 -0.19 4.24 -1.08
CA ALA A 89 -1.59 4.60 -1.28
C ALA A 89 -1.71 5.86 -2.16
N ASN A 90 -2.90 6.07 -2.73
CA ASN A 90 -3.21 7.23 -3.57
C ASN A 90 -2.25 7.42 -4.75
N ALA A 91 -1.74 6.34 -5.32
CA ALA A 91 -0.72 6.37 -6.37
C ALA A 91 -1.19 7.10 -7.64
N GLN A 92 -2.51 7.20 -7.88
CA GLN A 92 -3.08 7.99 -8.97
C GLN A 92 -2.76 9.50 -8.88
N THR A 93 -2.25 9.97 -7.74
CA THR A 93 -1.89 11.38 -7.53
C THR A 93 -0.42 11.67 -7.86
N MET A 94 0.38 10.64 -8.13
CA MET A 94 1.76 10.79 -8.59
C MET A 94 1.81 11.43 -9.97
N ASN A 95 2.66 12.45 -10.12
CA ASN A 95 3.04 12.96 -11.44
C ASN A 95 4.05 12.00 -12.12
N ASP A 96 4.33 12.22 -13.40
CA ASP A 96 5.23 11.38 -14.18
C ASP A 96 6.64 11.31 -13.59
N GLU A 97 7.14 12.40 -13.01
CA GLU A 97 8.45 12.45 -12.34
C GLU A 97 8.51 11.50 -11.14
N SER A 98 7.47 11.52 -10.29
CA SER A 98 7.35 10.63 -9.12
C SER A 98 7.24 9.16 -9.55
N GLN A 99 6.46 8.89 -10.60
CA GLN A 99 6.30 7.55 -11.14
C GLN A 99 7.61 7.02 -11.75
N ASN A 100 8.32 7.84 -12.53
CA ASN A 100 9.61 7.48 -13.10
C ASN A 100 10.68 7.22 -12.03
N ALA A 101 10.67 7.99 -10.94
CA ALA A 101 11.60 7.76 -9.83
C ALA A 101 11.41 6.40 -9.14
N LEU A 102 10.23 5.80 -9.23
CA LEU A 102 9.93 4.49 -8.65
C LEU A 102 10.37 3.32 -9.56
N LEU A 103 10.53 3.55 -10.87
CA LEU A 103 10.76 2.47 -11.83
C LEU A 103 11.98 1.61 -11.51
N LYS A 104 13.09 2.23 -11.08
CA LYS A 104 14.31 1.48 -10.72
C LYS A 104 14.05 0.45 -9.62
N SER A 105 13.32 0.84 -8.58
CA SER A 105 12.97 -0.06 -7.46
C SER A 105 11.97 -1.16 -7.86
N LEU A 106 11.18 -0.94 -8.93
CA LEU A 106 10.29 -1.95 -9.49
C LEU A 106 11.00 -2.92 -10.44
N GLU A 107 12.06 -2.46 -11.13
CA GLU A 107 12.86 -3.30 -12.03
C GLU A 107 13.77 -4.26 -11.27
N GLU A 108 14.44 -3.77 -10.24
CA GLU A 108 15.43 -4.51 -9.47
C GLU A 108 15.12 -4.41 -7.96
N PRO A 109 14.00 -5.00 -7.50
CA PRO A 109 13.66 -4.99 -6.09
C PRO A 109 14.71 -5.76 -5.28
N SER A 110 15.06 -5.25 -4.10
CA SER A 110 15.92 -5.98 -3.16
C SER A 110 15.27 -7.31 -2.76
N GLN A 111 16.08 -8.29 -2.39
CA GLN A 111 15.57 -9.61 -1.98
C GLN A 111 14.55 -9.47 -0.85
N ASN A 112 13.51 -10.32 -0.90
CA ASN A 112 12.44 -10.35 0.10
C ASN A 112 11.70 -9.01 0.28
N THR A 113 11.65 -8.19 -0.77
CA THR A 113 10.99 -6.89 -0.75
C THR A 113 9.72 -6.93 -1.62
N TYR A 114 8.62 -6.44 -1.05
CA TYR A 114 7.32 -6.36 -1.71
C TYR A 114 6.88 -4.91 -1.78
N ILE A 115 6.36 -4.52 -2.95
CA ILE A 115 5.86 -3.17 -3.20
C ILE A 115 4.38 -3.30 -3.57
N ILE A 116 3.51 -2.69 -2.77
CA ILE A 116 2.06 -2.66 -2.99
C ILE A 116 1.68 -1.24 -3.41
N ILE A 117 1.17 -1.09 -4.62
CA ILE A 117 0.72 0.20 -5.16
C ILE A 117 -0.80 0.18 -5.24
N ILE A 118 -1.44 1.12 -4.54
CA ILE A 118 -2.90 1.27 -4.49
C ILE A 118 -3.30 2.46 -5.35
N THR A 119 -4.24 2.23 -6.26
CA THR A 119 -4.84 3.28 -7.08
C THR A 119 -6.36 3.12 -7.13
N ASP A 120 -7.07 4.23 -7.15
CA ASP A 120 -8.52 4.30 -7.30
C ASP A 120 -8.97 4.42 -8.75
N ARG A 121 -8.03 4.69 -9.66
CA ARG A 121 -8.32 4.88 -11.09
C ARG A 121 -7.59 3.83 -11.91
N HIS A 122 -8.34 3.09 -12.70
CA HIS A 122 -7.76 2.19 -13.69
C HIS A 122 -6.97 3.00 -14.74
N LYS A 123 -5.78 2.52 -15.11
CA LYS A 123 -4.86 3.17 -16.07
C LYS A 123 -4.40 4.59 -15.68
N SER A 124 -4.37 4.92 -14.39
CA SER A 124 -3.88 6.21 -13.90
C SER A 124 -2.37 6.31 -13.77
N LEU A 125 -1.69 5.19 -13.87
CA LEU A 125 -0.22 5.10 -13.79
C LEU A 125 0.37 4.88 -15.17
N LEU A 126 1.67 5.14 -15.31
CA LEU A 126 2.40 4.88 -16.54
C LEU A 126 2.38 3.39 -16.89
N ASN A 127 2.32 3.08 -18.18
CA ASN A 127 2.35 1.71 -18.66
C ASN A 127 3.62 0.96 -18.24
N THR A 128 4.72 1.68 -18.02
CA THR A 128 6.00 1.16 -17.51
C THR A 128 5.87 0.63 -16.07
N ILE A 129 4.97 1.18 -15.23
CA ILE A 129 4.66 0.63 -13.90
C ILE A 129 3.80 -0.62 -14.05
N TYR A 130 2.74 -0.56 -14.86
CA TYR A 130 1.86 -1.72 -15.06
C TYR A 130 2.60 -2.95 -15.60
N SER A 131 3.56 -2.76 -16.50
CA SER A 131 4.35 -3.87 -17.06
C SER A 131 5.27 -4.57 -16.05
N ARG A 132 5.54 -3.93 -14.91
CA ARG A 132 6.41 -4.45 -13.83
C ARG A 132 5.64 -4.89 -12.58
N CYS A 133 4.33 -4.75 -12.60
CA CYS A 133 3.47 -5.08 -11.46
C CYS A 133 2.45 -6.15 -11.84
N GLN A 134 2.16 -7.05 -10.92
CA GLN A 134 0.97 -7.87 -11.01
C GLN A 134 -0.25 -7.02 -10.65
N VAL A 135 -1.18 -6.86 -11.58
CA VAL A 135 -2.39 -6.06 -11.35
C VAL A 135 -3.47 -6.93 -10.72
N ILE A 136 -3.95 -6.50 -9.56
CA ILE A 136 -5.09 -7.10 -8.86
C ILE A 136 -6.23 -6.08 -8.89
N ASN A 137 -7.36 -6.45 -9.47
CA ASN A 137 -8.57 -5.64 -9.43
C ASN A 137 -9.41 -6.02 -8.21
N VAL A 138 -9.75 -5.02 -7.41
CA VAL A 138 -10.64 -5.17 -6.26
C VAL A 138 -12.01 -4.69 -6.69
N ASN A 139 -12.94 -5.62 -6.79
CA ASN A 139 -14.33 -5.33 -7.12
C ASN A 139 -15.15 -5.12 -5.83
N PRO A 140 -16.26 -4.38 -5.88
CA PRO A 140 -17.21 -4.32 -4.77
C PRO A 140 -17.65 -5.73 -4.37
N LEU A 141 -17.81 -5.95 -3.06
CA LEU A 141 -18.44 -7.16 -2.57
C LEU A 141 -19.91 -7.16 -3.02
N ASN A 142 -20.42 -8.32 -3.40
CA ASN A 142 -21.86 -8.48 -3.55
C ASN A 142 -22.54 -8.46 -2.17
N ASN A 143 -23.86 -8.29 -2.14
CA ASN A 143 -24.61 -8.16 -0.89
C ASN A 143 -24.48 -9.38 0.02
N ALA A 144 -24.34 -10.59 -0.54
CA ALA A 144 -24.19 -11.81 0.26
C ALA A 144 -22.81 -11.85 0.95
N ASP A 145 -21.74 -11.59 0.19
CA ASP A 145 -20.36 -11.56 0.71
C ASP A 145 -20.18 -10.41 1.74
N LEU A 146 -20.86 -9.27 1.49
CA LEU A 146 -20.84 -8.15 2.42
C LEU A 146 -21.52 -8.50 3.76
N ASN A 147 -22.67 -9.17 3.70
CA ASN A 147 -23.37 -9.65 4.91
C ASN A 147 -22.51 -10.64 5.70
N GLU A 148 -21.90 -11.61 5.01
CA GLU A 148 -21.02 -12.59 5.64
C GLU A 148 -19.81 -11.92 6.31
N TRP A 149 -19.22 -10.94 5.63
CA TRP A 149 -18.12 -10.15 6.20
C TRP A 149 -18.56 -9.35 7.43
N LEU A 150 -19.73 -8.67 7.39
CA LEU A 150 -20.27 -7.92 8.54
C LEU A 150 -20.50 -8.84 9.74
N ILE A 151 -21.11 -10.00 9.54
CA ILE A 151 -21.32 -11.02 10.58
C ILE A 151 -19.95 -11.45 11.17
N SER A 152 -18.94 -11.68 10.33
CA SER A 152 -17.60 -12.06 10.77
C SER A 152 -16.92 -11.00 11.65
N LYS A 153 -17.34 -9.73 11.51
CA LYS A 153 -16.88 -8.60 12.33
C LYS A 153 -17.76 -8.32 13.55
N GLY A 154 -18.77 -9.17 13.83
CA GLY A 154 -19.68 -9.00 14.95
C GLY A 154 -20.75 -7.92 14.75
N ILE A 155 -20.98 -7.51 13.50
CA ILE A 155 -22.01 -6.52 13.14
C ILE A 155 -23.20 -7.27 12.55
N SER A 156 -24.19 -7.59 13.41
CA SER A 156 -25.34 -8.43 13.02
C SER A 156 -26.62 -7.65 12.69
N ASP A 157 -26.70 -6.36 13.07
CA ASP A 157 -27.98 -5.60 13.00
C ASP A 157 -28.03 -4.57 11.85
N VAL A 158 -27.21 -4.73 10.80
CA VAL A 158 -27.18 -3.80 9.67
C VAL A 158 -27.77 -4.46 8.44
N ASN A 159 -28.87 -3.92 7.93
CA ASN A 159 -29.40 -4.31 6.63
C ASN A 159 -28.53 -3.72 5.52
N VAL A 160 -27.97 -4.55 4.64
CA VAL A 160 -27.13 -4.14 3.51
C VAL A 160 -27.88 -3.19 2.56
N THR A 161 -29.22 -3.22 2.55
CA THR A 161 -30.09 -2.30 1.80
C THR A 161 -30.03 -0.84 2.30
N ASP A 162 -29.51 -0.62 3.51
CA ASP A 162 -29.41 0.73 4.10
C ASP A 162 -28.13 1.48 3.65
N PHE A 163 -27.24 0.79 2.97
CA PHE A 163 -26.07 1.43 2.35
C PHE A 163 -26.44 1.94 0.96
N PRO A 164 -26.13 3.21 0.65
CA PRO A 164 -26.30 3.71 -0.71
C PRO A 164 -25.51 2.81 -1.66
N SER A 165 -26.14 2.36 -2.71
CA SER A 165 -25.46 1.57 -3.75
C SER A 165 -24.35 2.44 -4.34
N PHE A 166 -23.08 2.11 -4.04
CA PHE A 166 -21.90 2.70 -4.67
C PHE A 166 -21.74 2.21 -6.13
N MET A 167 -22.85 1.91 -6.78
CA MET A 167 -22.91 1.48 -8.17
C MET A 167 -23.65 2.53 -8.99
N SER A 168 -22.89 3.44 -9.54
CA SER A 168 -23.22 4.11 -10.80
C SER A 168 -21.93 4.60 -11.46
#